data_27942dae1de4e2456ec542be6b9bc43b
#
_entry.id   27942dae1de4e2456ec542be6b9bc43b
#
_cell.length_a   1.000
_cell.length_b   1.000
_cell.length_c   1.000
_cell.angle_alpha   90.00
_cell.angle_beta   90.00
_cell.angle_gamma   90.00
#
_symmetry.space_group_name_H-M   'P 1'
#
loop_
_entity.id
_entity.type
_entity.pdbx_description
1 polymer ?
#
loop_
_entity_poly.entity_id
_entity_poly.type
_entity_poly.pdbx_seq_one_letter_code
_entity_poly.pdbx_strand_id
1 'polypeptide(L)'
;MDSLTPSSRSERKSRKFLKSLTRKEPFDLLLVIGTGVSAAVAPYVSALRSWRSCIEAVIEAADDLEVLHPCDVAEFRKKAKGDRDLLVVAHDLIRKMSPRTGDTKPNFFQDCLMEVFENLDQHIQNPMLLDAILQLMEGGTMVLTTNYDNLLEIFGLQRGKPMESVDLKEKEKVVQWARGLQKYSVLHIHGLYTDPCGLVLDPSGYKDVMQDQDLMDEFQNLYRTKSFVFLGCGETLRDQIFQALFLYTVPNKMDLEHYMLVRKDSEDYFFKLQAEMLLHGIKVVSYGDQFHHMPEYFRDLVALICKQRIPDGISVDSTNFLLGTSCSDCAKRRQEENGCAVEKKARKANDAESGAT
;
A
#
# COMPACT_ATOMS: atom_id res chain seq x y z
N MET A 1 25.45 29.00 15.66
CA MET A 1 24.91 28.03 14.67
C MET A 1 24.47 26.81 15.45
N ASP A 2 23.17 26.78 15.77
CA ASP A 2 22.59 25.67 16.54
C ASP A 2 22.67 24.40 15.71
N SER A 3 23.45 23.43 16.17
CA SER A 3 23.57 22.11 15.57
C SER A 3 22.24 21.39 15.81
N LEU A 4 21.32 21.45 14.84
CA LEU A 4 20.08 20.69 14.86
C LEU A 4 20.39 19.21 15.08
N THR A 5 19.72 18.58 16.04
CA THR A 5 19.83 17.14 16.28
C THR A 5 19.42 16.36 15.01
N PRO A 6 19.92 15.13 14.80
CA PRO A 6 19.53 14.29 13.66
C PRO A 6 18.01 14.14 13.53
N SER A 7 17.30 13.99 14.65
CA SER A 7 15.83 13.90 14.70
C SER A 7 15.17 15.15 14.13
N SER A 8 15.58 16.36 14.55
CA SER A 8 14.99 17.60 14.05
C SER A 8 15.27 17.84 12.55
N ARG A 9 16.39 17.32 12.02
CA ARG A 9 16.69 17.39 10.59
C ARG A 9 15.80 16.45 9.76
N SER A 10 15.58 15.23 10.25
CA SER A 10 14.74 14.23 9.59
C SER A 10 13.28 14.69 9.52
N GLU A 11 12.74 15.21 10.62
CA GLU A 11 11.40 15.78 10.66
C GLU A 11 11.24 16.99 9.72
N ARG A 12 12.21 17.90 9.71
CA ARG A 12 12.18 19.06 8.80
C ARG A 12 12.21 18.63 7.34
N LYS A 13 12.95 17.57 6.99
CA LYS A 13 12.93 16.98 5.64
C LYS A 13 11.56 16.39 5.32
N SER A 14 10.99 15.59 6.22
CA SER A 14 9.66 14.99 6.03
C SER A 14 8.59 16.06 5.82
N ARG A 15 8.60 17.15 6.58
CA ARG A 15 7.69 18.30 6.38
C ARG A 15 7.81 18.92 4.98
N LYS A 16 9.05 19.12 4.52
CA LYS A 16 9.30 19.65 3.18
C LYS A 16 8.80 18.71 2.09
N PHE A 17 9.00 17.42 2.27
CA PHE A 17 8.56 16.40 1.33
C PHE A 17 7.03 16.30 1.29
N LEU A 18 6.39 16.34 2.45
CA LEU A 18 4.94 16.37 2.55
C LEU A 18 4.33 17.58 1.84
N LYS A 19 4.89 18.79 2.06
CA LYS A 19 4.46 20.00 1.36
C LYS A 19 4.60 19.90 -0.16
N SER A 20 5.62 19.19 -0.64
CA SER A 20 5.79 18.94 -2.07
C SER A 20 4.72 18.00 -2.60
N LEU A 21 4.42 16.92 -1.87
CA LEU A 21 3.39 15.94 -2.24
C LEU A 21 1.98 16.56 -2.26
N THR A 22 1.61 17.34 -1.26
CA THR A 22 0.28 17.98 -1.19
C THR A 22 0.01 19.05 -2.26
N ARG A 23 1.04 19.43 -3.04
CA ARG A 23 0.90 20.34 -4.19
C ARG A 23 0.66 19.61 -5.51
N LYS A 24 0.81 18.29 -5.53
CA LYS A 24 0.55 17.49 -6.72
C LYS A 24 -0.94 17.38 -6.96
N GLU A 25 -1.33 17.36 -8.21
CA GLU A 25 -2.70 17.02 -8.57
C GLU A 25 -2.88 15.48 -8.61
N PRO A 26 -4.08 14.96 -8.30
CA PRO A 26 -4.29 13.50 -8.30
C PRO A 26 -3.88 12.82 -9.61
N PHE A 27 -4.13 13.42 -10.77
CA PHE A 27 -3.78 12.84 -12.07
C PHE A 27 -2.25 12.80 -12.33
N ASP A 28 -1.44 13.57 -11.57
CA ASP A 28 0.02 13.51 -11.63
C ASP A 28 0.60 12.34 -10.83
N LEU A 29 -0.25 11.64 -10.07
CA LEU A 29 0.17 10.59 -9.16
C LEU A 29 -0.06 9.19 -9.76
N LEU A 30 0.84 8.27 -9.42
CA LEU A 30 0.66 6.84 -9.53
C LEU A 30 0.86 6.23 -8.14
N LEU A 31 -0.19 5.60 -7.61
CA LEU A 31 -0.15 4.95 -6.31
C LEU A 31 0.32 3.51 -6.46
N VAL A 32 1.36 3.14 -5.71
CA VAL A 32 1.86 1.77 -5.61
C VAL A 32 1.41 1.20 -4.27
N ILE A 33 0.58 0.17 -4.34
CA ILE A 33 0.00 -0.51 -3.18
C ILE A 33 0.80 -1.77 -2.85
N GLY A 34 1.21 -1.90 -1.59
CA GLY A 34 1.82 -3.11 -1.07
C GLY A 34 0.95 -3.79 0.00
N THR A 35 1.42 -4.93 0.50
CA THR A 35 0.73 -5.79 1.48
C THR A 35 0.30 -5.07 2.76
N GLY A 36 0.97 -3.98 3.14
CA GLY A 36 0.58 -3.17 4.28
C GLY A 36 -0.82 -2.56 4.16
N VAL A 37 -1.31 -2.28 2.94
CA VAL A 37 -2.68 -1.81 2.73
C VAL A 37 -3.66 -2.93 3.03
N SER A 38 -3.46 -4.11 2.46
CA SER A 38 -4.32 -5.28 2.68
C SER A 38 -4.34 -5.70 4.16
N ALA A 39 -3.19 -5.68 4.82
CA ALA A 39 -3.07 -5.96 6.25
C ALA A 39 -3.82 -4.95 7.13
N ALA A 40 -3.91 -3.69 6.73
CA ALA A 40 -4.66 -2.67 7.46
C ALA A 40 -6.16 -2.74 7.20
N VAL A 41 -6.57 -3.17 6.02
CA VAL A 41 -7.97 -3.31 5.59
C VAL A 41 -8.62 -4.58 6.17
N ALA A 42 -7.89 -5.71 6.09
CA ALA A 42 -8.35 -7.02 6.53
C ALA A 42 -7.37 -7.65 7.55
N PRO A 43 -7.25 -7.10 8.76
CA PRO A 43 -6.20 -7.45 9.73
C PRO A 43 -6.29 -8.89 10.27
N TYR A 44 -7.44 -9.53 10.13
CA TYR A 44 -7.64 -10.91 10.60
C TYR A 44 -7.26 -11.97 9.56
N VAL A 45 -7.05 -11.58 8.29
CA VAL A 45 -6.55 -12.48 7.26
C VAL A 45 -5.02 -12.52 7.32
N SER A 46 -4.48 -13.57 7.93
CA SER A 46 -3.03 -13.71 8.16
C SER A 46 -2.22 -13.66 6.87
N ALA A 47 -2.72 -14.27 5.80
CA ALA A 47 -2.08 -14.33 4.49
C ALA A 47 -1.79 -12.95 3.86
N LEU A 48 -2.58 -11.94 4.21
CA LEU A 48 -2.45 -10.58 3.67
C LEU A 48 -1.36 -9.74 4.34
N ARG A 49 -0.77 -10.22 5.45
CA ARG A 49 0.20 -9.42 6.23
C ARG A 49 1.57 -9.31 5.56
N SER A 50 2.02 -10.37 4.90
CA SER A 50 3.32 -10.42 4.24
C SER A 50 3.38 -11.60 3.27
N TRP A 51 4.38 -11.57 2.38
CA TRP A 51 4.69 -12.72 1.51
C TRP A 51 4.94 -14.02 2.28
N ARG A 52 5.67 -13.93 3.39
CA ARG A 52 5.89 -15.09 4.28
C ARG A 52 4.58 -15.66 4.82
N SER A 53 3.71 -14.81 5.33
CA SER A 53 2.41 -15.23 5.89
C SER A 53 1.50 -15.82 4.81
N CYS A 54 1.59 -15.34 3.57
CA CYS A 54 0.86 -15.91 2.44
C CYS A 54 1.34 -17.34 2.15
N ILE A 55 2.66 -17.57 2.07
CA ILE A 55 3.22 -18.92 1.85
C ILE A 55 2.86 -19.85 3.02
N GLU A 56 2.95 -19.38 4.26
CA GLU A 56 2.56 -20.16 5.44
C GLU A 56 1.07 -20.58 5.37
N ALA A 57 0.19 -19.67 4.95
CA ALA A 57 -1.23 -19.96 4.78
C ALA A 57 -1.50 -20.96 3.65
N VAL A 58 -0.76 -20.87 2.52
CA VAL A 58 -0.86 -21.86 1.43
C VAL A 58 -0.40 -23.25 1.89
N ILE A 59 0.65 -23.34 2.71
CA ILE A 59 1.10 -24.61 3.28
C ILE A 59 0.03 -25.20 4.23
N GLU A 60 -0.65 -24.36 4.99
CA GLU A 60 -1.74 -24.75 5.88
C GLU A 60 -2.95 -25.26 5.07
N ALA A 61 -3.38 -24.52 4.06
CA ALA A 61 -4.44 -24.95 3.15
C ALA A 61 -4.08 -26.28 2.43
N ALA A 62 -2.82 -26.46 2.08
CA ALA A 62 -2.36 -27.71 1.45
C ALA A 62 -2.38 -28.92 2.40
N ASP A 63 -2.21 -28.70 3.70
CA ASP A 63 -2.38 -29.71 4.75
C ASP A 63 -3.87 -30.05 4.92
N ASP A 64 -4.73 -29.01 5.03
CA ASP A 64 -6.17 -29.15 5.22
C ASP A 64 -6.86 -29.83 4.02
N LEU A 65 -6.42 -29.53 2.80
CA LEU A 65 -6.91 -30.15 1.56
C LEU A 65 -6.25 -31.50 1.25
N GLU A 66 -5.36 -31.99 2.12
CA GLU A 66 -4.61 -33.25 1.95
C GLU A 66 -3.84 -33.38 0.63
N VAL A 67 -3.45 -32.25 0.03
CA VAL A 67 -2.71 -32.22 -1.25
C VAL A 67 -1.20 -32.34 -1.08
N LEU A 68 -0.70 -32.25 0.15
CA LEU A 68 0.69 -32.50 0.52
C LEU A 68 0.80 -33.61 1.58
N HIS A 69 1.84 -34.42 1.46
CA HIS A 69 2.12 -35.41 2.51
C HIS A 69 2.56 -34.69 3.81
N PRO A 70 2.14 -35.15 5.02
CA PRO A 70 2.47 -34.49 6.30
C PRO A 70 3.97 -34.22 6.51
N CYS A 71 4.86 -35.11 6.01
CA CYS A 71 6.30 -34.90 6.05
C CYS A 71 6.73 -33.68 5.20
N ASP A 72 6.13 -33.48 4.02
CA ASP A 72 6.41 -32.35 3.14
C ASP A 72 5.89 -31.07 3.80
N VAL A 73 4.69 -31.08 4.40
CA VAL A 73 4.12 -29.96 5.16
C VAL A 73 5.08 -29.51 6.26
N ALA A 74 5.58 -30.44 7.07
CA ALA A 74 6.53 -30.15 8.15
C ALA A 74 7.84 -29.55 7.61
N GLU A 75 8.34 -30.05 6.47
CA GLU A 75 9.54 -29.54 5.83
C GLU A 75 9.32 -28.12 5.29
N PHE A 76 8.20 -27.85 4.60
CA PHE A 76 7.89 -26.53 4.06
C PHE A 76 7.62 -25.50 5.17
N ARG A 77 6.92 -25.88 6.25
CA ARG A 77 6.75 -25.00 7.45
C ARG A 77 8.11 -24.62 8.05
N LYS A 78 9.06 -25.56 8.08
CA LYS A 78 10.42 -25.28 8.56
C LYS A 78 11.19 -24.37 7.60
N LYS A 79 11.08 -24.60 6.29
CA LYS A 79 11.72 -23.75 5.27
C LYS A 79 11.16 -22.33 5.28
N ALA A 80 9.84 -22.17 5.40
CA ALA A 80 9.19 -20.86 5.43
C ALA A 80 9.55 -20.03 6.67
N LYS A 81 9.78 -20.65 7.83
CA LYS A 81 10.21 -19.98 9.06
C LYS A 81 11.71 -19.63 9.09
N GLY A 82 12.52 -20.27 8.24
CA GLY A 82 13.96 -20.02 8.20
C GLY A 82 14.32 -18.74 7.43
N ASP A 83 15.64 -18.42 7.43
CA ASP A 83 16.19 -17.28 6.65
C ASP A 83 16.40 -17.63 5.16
N ARG A 84 15.73 -18.65 4.65
CA ARG A 84 15.81 -19.01 3.24
C ARG A 84 15.04 -18.00 2.39
N ASP A 85 15.51 -17.87 1.14
CA ASP A 85 14.78 -17.13 0.12
C ASP A 85 13.36 -17.72 -0.06
N LEU A 86 12.36 -16.94 0.29
CA LEU A 86 10.96 -17.35 0.19
C LEU A 86 10.52 -17.65 -1.24
N LEU A 87 11.17 -17.06 -2.24
CA LEU A 87 10.92 -17.39 -3.63
C LEU A 87 11.27 -18.84 -3.92
N VAL A 88 12.40 -19.33 -3.42
CA VAL A 88 12.80 -20.74 -3.57
C VAL A 88 11.80 -21.66 -2.88
N VAL A 89 11.31 -21.28 -1.70
CA VAL A 89 10.29 -22.05 -0.98
C VAL A 89 8.99 -22.11 -1.78
N ALA A 90 8.54 -20.99 -2.33
CA ALA A 90 7.33 -20.90 -3.16
C ALA A 90 7.48 -21.77 -4.43
N HIS A 91 8.61 -21.69 -5.11
CA HIS A 91 8.90 -22.51 -6.28
C HIS A 91 8.87 -24.01 -5.99
N ASP A 92 9.54 -24.43 -4.91
CA ASP A 92 9.54 -25.83 -4.50
C ASP A 92 8.11 -26.30 -4.15
N LEU A 93 7.33 -25.45 -3.47
CA LEU A 93 5.94 -25.72 -3.11
C LEU A 93 5.06 -25.89 -4.36
N ILE A 94 5.12 -24.94 -5.30
CA ILE A 94 4.38 -25.01 -6.57
C ILE A 94 4.73 -26.27 -7.35
N ARG A 95 6.02 -26.58 -7.47
CA ARG A 95 6.49 -27.77 -8.19
C ARG A 95 5.97 -29.05 -7.55
N LYS A 96 5.90 -29.10 -6.21
CA LYS A 96 5.40 -30.24 -5.47
C LYS A 96 3.89 -30.42 -5.60
N MET A 97 3.15 -29.30 -5.62
CA MET A 97 1.69 -29.26 -5.69
C MET A 97 1.14 -29.25 -7.11
N SER A 98 2.00 -29.18 -8.12
CA SER A 98 1.64 -29.21 -9.54
C SER A 98 2.40 -30.33 -10.27
N PRO A 99 2.20 -31.60 -9.89
CA PRO A 99 2.91 -32.72 -10.52
C PRO A 99 2.51 -32.86 -11.98
N ARG A 100 3.49 -33.13 -12.83
CA ARG A 100 3.23 -33.45 -14.25
C ARG A 100 2.74 -34.90 -14.36
N THR A 101 1.44 -35.07 -14.52
CA THR A 101 0.83 -36.39 -14.73
C THR A 101 0.11 -36.43 -16.09
N GLY A 102 0.76 -36.95 -17.12
CA GLY A 102 0.18 -37.07 -18.47
C GLY A 102 -0.23 -35.71 -19.07
N ASP A 103 -1.41 -35.67 -19.70
CA ASP A 103 -1.95 -34.46 -20.35
C ASP A 103 -2.67 -33.53 -19.39
N THR A 104 -2.89 -33.95 -18.14
CA THR A 104 -3.50 -33.12 -17.09
C THR A 104 -2.43 -32.57 -16.18
N LYS A 105 -2.51 -31.26 -15.90
CA LYS A 105 -1.64 -30.59 -14.93
C LYS A 105 -2.53 -30.09 -13.79
N PRO A 106 -2.81 -30.91 -12.77
CA PRO A 106 -3.49 -30.41 -11.58
C PRO A 106 -2.63 -29.32 -10.97
N ASN A 107 -3.26 -28.22 -10.61
CA ASN A 107 -2.58 -27.09 -9.96
C ASN A 107 -3.14 -26.90 -8.55
N PHE A 108 -2.80 -27.81 -7.66
CA PHE A 108 -3.27 -27.74 -6.26
C PHE A 108 -2.75 -26.50 -5.53
N PHE A 109 -1.65 -25.91 -5.99
CA PHE A 109 -1.21 -24.61 -5.47
C PHE A 109 -2.29 -23.52 -5.73
N GLN A 110 -2.92 -23.57 -6.90
CA GLN A 110 -4.02 -22.71 -7.26
C GLN A 110 -5.20 -22.90 -6.31
N ASP A 111 -5.61 -24.14 -6.08
CA ASP A 111 -6.74 -24.45 -5.21
C ASP A 111 -6.49 -23.96 -3.79
N CYS A 112 -5.28 -24.19 -3.25
CA CYS A 112 -4.89 -23.67 -1.94
C CYS A 112 -4.87 -22.14 -1.88
N LEU A 113 -4.41 -21.47 -2.93
CA LEU A 113 -4.39 -20.01 -2.96
C LEU A 113 -5.81 -19.43 -3.02
N MET A 114 -6.71 -20.06 -3.78
CA MET A 114 -8.13 -19.70 -3.81
C MET A 114 -8.78 -19.85 -2.43
N GLU A 115 -8.50 -20.94 -1.72
CA GLU A 115 -8.96 -21.18 -0.36
C GLU A 115 -8.48 -20.11 0.61
N VAL A 116 -7.18 -19.77 0.54
CA VAL A 116 -6.53 -18.76 1.39
C VAL A 116 -7.17 -17.37 1.25
N PHE A 117 -7.66 -17.03 0.06
CA PHE A 117 -8.26 -15.74 -0.26
C PHE A 117 -9.78 -15.82 -0.47
N GLU A 118 -10.41 -16.90 -0.02
CA GLU A 118 -11.85 -17.02 -0.12
C GLU A 118 -12.58 -15.95 0.70
N ASN A 119 -13.70 -15.46 0.17
CA ASN A 119 -14.60 -14.52 0.86
C ASN A 119 -13.93 -13.25 1.40
N LEU A 120 -12.94 -12.68 0.70
CA LEU A 120 -12.22 -11.47 1.12
C LEU A 120 -13.16 -10.28 1.38
N ASP A 121 -14.31 -10.22 0.71
CA ASP A 121 -15.34 -9.18 0.88
C ASP A 121 -15.87 -9.12 2.31
N GLN A 122 -15.95 -10.25 3.01
CA GLN A 122 -16.42 -10.34 4.38
C GLN A 122 -15.35 -9.94 5.41
N HIS A 123 -14.11 -9.85 4.99
CA HIS A 123 -12.95 -9.57 5.84
C HIS A 123 -12.54 -8.10 5.85
N ILE A 124 -13.20 -7.23 5.08
CA ILE A 124 -12.94 -5.78 5.08
C ILE A 124 -13.46 -5.20 6.40
N GLN A 125 -12.53 -4.91 7.32
CA GLN A 125 -12.85 -4.34 8.64
C GLN A 125 -12.70 -2.83 8.67
N ASN A 126 -11.68 -2.31 8.00
CA ASN A 126 -11.41 -0.88 7.96
C ASN A 126 -11.29 -0.38 6.51
N PRO A 127 -12.39 0.09 5.91
CA PRO A 127 -12.39 0.53 4.52
C PRO A 127 -11.74 1.92 4.31
N MET A 128 -11.29 2.61 5.36
CA MET A 128 -10.80 4.00 5.28
C MET A 128 -9.71 4.19 4.24
N LEU A 129 -8.75 3.24 4.14
CA LEU A 129 -7.70 3.29 3.12
C LEU A 129 -8.27 3.12 1.71
N LEU A 130 -9.20 2.18 1.53
CA LEU A 130 -9.82 1.91 0.23
C LEU A 130 -10.68 3.09 -0.23
N ASP A 131 -11.43 3.73 0.68
CA ASP A 131 -12.17 4.97 0.40
C ASP A 131 -11.23 6.10 -0.06
N ALA A 132 -10.10 6.27 0.63
CA ALA A 132 -9.10 7.28 0.27
C ALA A 132 -8.43 7.00 -1.08
N ILE A 133 -8.10 5.73 -1.37
CA ILE A 133 -7.55 5.31 -2.66
C ILE A 133 -8.58 5.58 -3.78
N LEU A 134 -9.83 5.19 -3.57
CA LEU A 134 -10.90 5.41 -4.54
C LEU A 134 -11.10 6.90 -4.84
N GLN A 135 -11.00 7.77 -3.82
CA GLN A 135 -11.07 9.22 -3.98
C GLN A 135 -9.92 9.77 -4.85
N LEU A 136 -8.69 9.25 -4.69
CA LEU A 136 -7.58 9.60 -5.58
C LEU A 136 -7.83 9.13 -7.02
N MET A 137 -8.35 7.91 -7.20
CA MET A 137 -8.70 7.38 -8.53
C MET A 137 -9.79 8.22 -9.19
N GLU A 138 -10.75 8.77 -8.45
CA GLU A 138 -11.73 9.72 -8.96
C GLU A 138 -11.09 10.97 -9.53
N GLY A 139 -10.00 11.43 -8.93
CA GLY A 139 -9.17 12.54 -9.39
C GLY A 139 -8.20 12.19 -10.52
N GLY A 140 -8.16 10.92 -10.96
CA GLY A 140 -7.32 10.48 -12.06
C GLY A 140 -5.98 9.85 -11.66
N THR A 141 -5.78 9.55 -10.35
CA THR A 141 -4.62 8.78 -9.90
C THR A 141 -4.68 7.36 -10.44
N MET A 142 -3.58 6.90 -11.02
CA MET A 142 -3.41 5.52 -11.46
C MET A 142 -3.00 4.63 -10.29
N VAL A 143 -3.40 3.36 -10.32
CA VAL A 143 -3.09 2.40 -9.25
C VAL A 143 -2.37 1.19 -9.82
N LEU A 144 -1.27 0.84 -9.16
CA LEU A 144 -0.48 -0.37 -9.39
C LEU A 144 -0.34 -1.11 -8.05
N THR A 145 -0.42 -2.43 -8.07
CA THR A 145 -0.24 -3.23 -6.86
C THR A 145 0.77 -4.36 -7.05
N THR A 146 1.49 -4.66 -5.97
CA THR A 146 2.35 -5.85 -5.84
C THR A 146 1.64 -6.98 -5.08
N ASN A 147 0.38 -6.78 -4.70
CA ASN A 147 -0.40 -7.75 -3.96
C ASN A 147 -1.11 -8.72 -4.92
N TYR A 148 -1.41 -9.91 -4.42
CA TYR A 148 -2.21 -10.90 -5.14
C TYR A 148 -3.71 -10.77 -4.90
N ASP A 149 -4.12 -10.01 -3.87
CA ASP A 149 -5.52 -9.78 -3.53
C ASP A 149 -6.16 -8.70 -4.41
N ASN A 150 -7.51 -8.71 -4.44
CA ASN A 150 -8.35 -7.75 -5.17
C ASN A 150 -9.28 -6.95 -4.23
N LEU A 151 -8.82 -6.68 -3.00
CA LEU A 151 -9.62 -5.96 -2.00
C LEU A 151 -10.11 -4.60 -2.49
N LEU A 152 -9.31 -3.89 -3.29
CA LEU A 152 -9.69 -2.60 -3.85
C LEU A 152 -10.81 -2.73 -4.88
N GLU A 153 -10.75 -3.72 -5.76
CA GLU A 153 -11.77 -4.01 -6.77
C GLU A 153 -13.09 -4.48 -6.13
N ILE A 154 -13.01 -5.38 -5.13
CA ILE A 154 -14.16 -5.81 -4.32
C ILE A 154 -14.84 -4.59 -3.70
N PHE A 155 -14.08 -3.73 -3.06
CA PHE A 155 -14.59 -2.51 -2.44
C PHE A 155 -15.17 -1.54 -3.47
N GLY A 156 -14.50 -1.35 -4.60
CA GLY A 156 -15.00 -0.53 -5.70
C GLY A 156 -16.37 -1.00 -6.21
N LEU A 157 -16.52 -2.32 -6.38
CA LEU A 157 -17.81 -2.91 -6.77
C LEU A 157 -18.91 -2.63 -5.72
N GLN A 158 -18.59 -2.78 -4.42
CA GLN A 158 -19.53 -2.45 -3.32
C GLN A 158 -19.92 -0.97 -3.32
N ARG A 159 -19.06 -0.08 -3.80
CA ARG A 159 -19.31 1.37 -3.93
C ARG A 159 -19.97 1.77 -5.27
N GLY A 160 -20.36 0.80 -6.11
CA GLY A 160 -20.92 1.07 -7.42
C GLY A 160 -19.92 1.60 -8.45
N LYS A 161 -18.64 1.35 -8.23
CA LYS A 161 -17.51 1.73 -9.09
C LYS A 161 -16.70 0.49 -9.45
N PRO A 162 -17.22 -0.36 -10.34
CA PRO A 162 -16.53 -1.56 -10.77
C PRO A 162 -15.16 -1.19 -11.36
N MET A 163 -14.15 -1.96 -10.99
CA MET A 163 -12.77 -1.78 -11.43
C MET A 163 -12.34 -2.93 -12.31
N GLU A 164 -11.46 -2.65 -13.27
CA GLU A 164 -10.80 -3.67 -14.06
C GLU A 164 -9.47 -4.03 -13.40
N SER A 165 -9.27 -5.32 -13.12
CA SER A 165 -7.96 -5.87 -12.76
C SER A 165 -7.19 -6.13 -14.06
N VAL A 166 -6.02 -5.51 -14.19
CA VAL A 166 -5.16 -5.66 -15.37
C VAL A 166 -3.97 -6.53 -14.99
N ASP A 167 -3.83 -7.68 -15.63
CA ASP A 167 -2.64 -8.52 -15.49
C ASP A 167 -1.50 -7.98 -16.38
N LEU A 168 -0.28 -8.02 -15.86
CA LEU A 168 0.91 -7.54 -16.58
C LEU A 168 1.14 -8.26 -17.92
N LYS A 169 0.60 -9.46 -18.10
CA LYS A 169 0.69 -10.26 -19.35
C LYS A 169 -0.28 -9.81 -20.43
N GLU A 170 -1.29 -9.01 -20.08
CA GLU A 170 -2.32 -8.50 -21.01
C GLU A 170 -1.83 -7.21 -21.70
N LYS A 171 -0.86 -7.31 -22.64
CA LYS A 171 -0.17 -6.18 -23.27
C LYS A 171 -1.09 -5.02 -23.66
N GLU A 172 -2.17 -5.29 -24.38
CA GLU A 172 -3.06 -4.24 -24.87
C GLU A 172 -3.73 -3.49 -23.70
N LYS A 173 -4.15 -4.20 -22.67
CA LYS A 173 -4.75 -3.60 -21.47
C LYS A 173 -3.72 -2.82 -20.66
N VAL A 174 -2.51 -3.34 -20.53
CA VAL A 174 -1.41 -2.63 -19.84
C VAL A 174 -1.08 -1.32 -20.54
N VAL A 175 -1.01 -1.31 -21.88
CA VAL A 175 -0.79 -0.08 -22.66
C VAL A 175 -1.95 0.90 -22.47
N GLN A 176 -3.21 0.44 -22.49
CA GLN A 176 -4.37 1.29 -22.24
C GLN A 176 -4.35 1.87 -20.83
N TRP A 177 -4.02 1.03 -19.83
CA TRP A 177 -3.84 1.46 -18.44
C TRP A 177 -2.72 2.50 -18.33
N ALA A 178 -1.54 2.24 -18.91
CA ALA A 178 -0.39 3.13 -18.84
C ALA A 178 -0.66 4.51 -19.45
N ARG A 179 -1.52 4.58 -20.46
CA ARG A 179 -1.97 5.82 -21.10
C ARG A 179 -3.12 6.51 -20.36
N GLY A 180 -3.59 5.94 -19.25
CA GLY A 180 -4.68 6.50 -18.44
C GLY A 180 -6.05 6.46 -19.13
N LEU A 181 -6.25 5.55 -20.08
CA LEU A 181 -7.52 5.42 -20.82
C LEU A 181 -8.62 4.73 -20.02
N GLN A 182 -8.26 4.05 -18.94
CA GLN A 182 -9.16 3.33 -18.03
C GLN A 182 -9.13 3.97 -16.65
N LYS A 183 -10.23 4.63 -16.27
CA LYS A 183 -10.28 5.40 -15.01
C LYS A 183 -10.23 4.53 -13.75
N TYR A 184 -10.98 3.44 -13.75
CA TYR A 184 -11.05 2.51 -12.61
C TYR A 184 -10.41 1.19 -13.00
N SER A 185 -9.09 1.14 -12.95
CA SER A 185 -8.32 -0.07 -13.23
C SER A 185 -7.11 -0.15 -12.32
N VAL A 186 -6.73 -1.36 -11.97
CA VAL A 186 -5.60 -1.68 -11.09
C VAL A 186 -4.66 -2.60 -11.84
N LEU A 187 -3.40 -2.18 -11.99
CA LEU A 187 -2.37 -3.04 -12.58
C LEU A 187 -1.76 -3.96 -11.52
N HIS A 188 -1.93 -5.26 -11.68
CA HIS A 188 -1.35 -6.31 -10.85
C HIS A 188 -0.04 -6.79 -11.46
N ILE A 189 1.11 -6.30 -10.98
CA ILE A 189 2.40 -6.68 -11.56
C ILE A 189 2.83 -8.10 -11.19
N HIS A 190 2.28 -8.69 -10.15
CA HIS A 190 2.54 -10.06 -9.74
C HIS A 190 1.40 -11.03 -10.09
N GLY A 191 0.39 -10.55 -10.83
CA GLY A 191 -0.83 -11.30 -11.13
C GLY A 191 -1.84 -11.25 -9.98
N LEU A 192 -2.95 -11.94 -10.16
CA LEU A 192 -4.10 -11.94 -9.27
C LEU A 192 -4.42 -13.38 -8.80
N TYR A 193 -4.80 -13.55 -7.54
CA TYR A 193 -5.11 -14.89 -7.01
C TYR A 193 -6.28 -15.59 -7.74
N THR A 194 -7.19 -14.83 -8.35
CA THR A 194 -8.31 -15.37 -9.14
C THR A 194 -7.88 -15.92 -10.51
N ASP A 195 -6.66 -15.57 -10.97
CA ASP A 195 -5.98 -16.22 -12.10
C ASP A 195 -4.62 -16.77 -11.65
N PRO A 196 -4.60 -17.87 -10.92
CA PRO A 196 -3.36 -18.40 -10.35
C PRO A 196 -2.37 -18.94 -11.38
N CYS A 197 -2.82 -19.22 -12.61
CA CYS A 197 -1.91 -19.52 -13.74
C CYS A 197 -1.14 -18.28 -14.21
N GLY A 198 -1.70 -17.10 -13.94
CA GLY A 198 -1.12 -15.79 -14.21
C GLY A 198 -0.13 -15.32 -13.16
N LEU A 199 -0.10 -15.95 -11.98
CA LEU A 199 0.78 -15.52 -10.88
C LEU A 199 2.25 -15.60 -11.27
N VAL A 200 2.95 -14.52 -10.98
CA VAL A 200 4.38 -14.43 -11.20
C VAL A 200 5.08 -14.37 -9.84
N LEU A 201 5.79 -15.44 -9.57
CA LEU A 201 6.47 -15.66 -8.28
C LEU A 201 8.00 -15.50 -8.41
N ASP A 202 8.50 -15.34 -9.63
CA ASP A 202 9.92 -15.13 -9.90
C ASP A 202 10.16 -14.24 -11.13
N PRO A 203 11.38 -13.66 -11.25
CA PRO A 203 11.72 -12.78 -12.37
C PRO A 203 11.62 -13.45 -13.75
N SER A 204 11.71 -14.79 -13.86
CA SER A 204 11.63 -15.46 -15.16
C SER A 204 10.27 -15.36 -15.81
N GLY A 205 9.21 -15.23 -15.00
CA GLY A 205 7.84 -15.02 -15.47
C GLY A 205 7.61 -13.69 -16.18
N TYR A 206 8.54 -12.72 -16.04
CA TYR A 206 8.47 -11.39 -16.68
C TYR A 206 9.35 -11.26 -17.91
N LYS A 207 10.02 -12.34 -18.32
CA LYS A 207 10.96 -12.26 -19.43
C LYS A 207 10.32 -11.69 -20.70
N ASP A 208 9.12 -12.14 -21.02
CA ASP A 208 8.40 -11.69 -22.22
C ASP A 208 8.02 -10.21 -22.11
N VAL A 209 7.56 -9.76 -20.94
CA VAL A 209 7.24 -8.35 -20.66
C VAL A 209 8.50 -7.48 -20.78
N MET A 210 9.62 -7.90 -20.20
CA MET A 210 10.88 -7.14 -20.23
C MET A 210 11.52 -7.09 -21.63
N GLN A 211 11.20 -8.02 -22.51
CA GLN A 211 11.64 -8.03 -23.90
C GLN A 211 10.70 -7.23 -24.82
N ASP A 212 9.52 -6.87 -24.36
CA ASP A 212 8.58 -6.05 -25.12
C ASP A 212 8.94 -4.56 -24.98
N GLN A 213 9.55 -4.00 -26.04
CA GLN A 213 10.04 -2.63 -26.03
C GLN A 213 8.89 -1.62 -25.87
N ASP A 214 7.73 -1.87 -26.45
CA ASP A 214 6.58 -0.96 -26.37
C ASP A 214 6.07 -0.84 -24.92
N LEU A 215 5.97 -1.98 -24.21
CA LEU A 215 5.61 -1.99 -22.79
C LEU A 215 6.66 -1.30 -21.93
N MET A 216 7.93 -1.58 -22.17
CA MET A 216 9.01 -0.97 -21.41
C MET A 216 9.07 0.54 -21.62
N ASP A 217 8.82 1.03 -22.84
CA ASP A 217 8.76 2.45 -23.15
C ASP A 217 7.59 3.15 -22.42
N GLU A 218 6.42 2.50 -22.34
CA GLU A 218 5.27 3.03 -21.56
C GLU A 218 5.58 3.08 -20.06
N PHE A 219 6.22 2.05 -19.48
CA PHE A 219 6.62 2.08 -18.06
C PHE A 219 7.66 3.14 -17.77
N GLN A 220 8.65 3.31 -18.65
CA GLN A 220 9.63 4.39 -18.53
C GLN A 220 8.97 5.76 -18.62
N ASN A 221 7.99 5.92 -19.53
CA ASN A 221 7.23 7.15 -19.67
C ASN A 221 6.42 7.45 -18.39
N LEU A 222 5.75 6.46 -17.82
CA LEU A 222 5.06 6.61 -16.54
C LEU A 222 6.01 7.08 -15.44
N TYR A 223 7.17 6.45 -15.30
CA TYR A 223 8.15 6.83 -14.28
C TYR A 223 8.71 8.24 -14.48
N ARG A 224 8.74 8.74 -15.71
CA ARG A 224 9.17 10.10 -16.03
C ARG A 224 8.07 11.15 -15.88
N THR A 225 6.81 10.77 -15.97
CA THR A 225 5.69 11.72 -16.02
C THR A 225 4.81 11.71 -14.78
N LYS A 226 4.80 10.60 -14.01
CA LYS A 226 3.99 10.44 -12.80
C LYS A 226 4.85 10.43 -11.53
N SER A 227 4.39 11.10 -10.50
CA SER A 227 4.99 10.96 -9.16
C SER A 227 4.46 9.69 -8.50
N PHE A 228 5.32 8.72 -8.28
CA PHE A 228 4.97 7.50 -7.59
C PHE A 228 4.80 7.74 -6.09
N VAL A 229 3.73 7.21 -5.52
CA VAL A 229 3.46 7.25 -4.08
C VAL A 229 3.34 5.81 -3.58
N PHE A 230 4.31 5.38 -2.79
CA PHE A 230 4.36 4.03 -2.22
C PHE A 230 3.62 3.99 -0.90
N LEU A 231 2.59 3.15 -0.80
CA LEU A 231 1.74 2.96 0.38
C LEU A 231 1.71 1.49 0.80
N GLY A 232 2.08 1.21 2.05
CA GLY A 232 2.12 -0.17 2.56
C GLY A 232 3.23 -1.04 1.93
N CYS A 233 4.22 -0.42 1.31
CA CYS A 233 5.28 -1.06 0.55
C CYS A 233 6.54 -1.21 1.42
N GLY A 234 6.60 -2.24 2.28
CA GLY A 234 7.78 -2.50 3.11
C GLY A 234 8.99 -2.94 2.29
N GLU A 235 8.82 -3.96 1.46
CA GLU A 235 9.88 -4.58 0.67
C GLU A 235 9.75 -4.32 -0.84
N THR A 236 8.70 -3.65 -1.30
CA THR A 236 8.39 -3.45 -2.74
C THR A 236 9.55 -2.80 -3.51
N LEU A 237 10.29 -1.87 -2.89
CA LEU A 237 11.43 -1.24 -3.56
C LEU A 237 12.63 -2.18 -3.72
N ARG A 238 12.67 -3.28 -2.97
CA ARG A 238 13.65 -4.36 -3.11
C ARG A 238 13.17 -5.47 -4.02
N ASP A 239 11.89 -5.40 -4.42
CA ASP A 239 11.31 -6.33 -5.38
C ASP A 239 12.05 -6.22 -6.72
N GLN A 240 12.59 -7.35 -7.18
CA GLN A 240 13.43 -7.39 -8.38
C GLN A 240 12.66 -6.98 -9.64
N ILE A 241 11.37 -7.27 -9.66
CA ILE A 241 10.50 -6.97 -10.80
C ILE A 241 10.20 -5.49 -10.84
N PHE A 242 9.79 -4.93 -9.71
CA PHE A 242 9.57 -3.50 -9.61
C PHE A 242 10.84 -2.72 -9.98
N GLN A 243 12.01 -3.17 -9.51
CA GLN A 243 13.29 -2.57 -9.87
C GLN A 243 13.56 -2.66 -11.37
N ALA A 244 13.32 -3.82 -11.99
CA ALA A 244 13.55 -4.02 -13.41
C ALA A 244 12.61 -3.17 -14.27
N LEU A 245 11.32 -3.09 -13.91
CA LEU A 245 10.33 -2.31 -14.68
C LEU A 245 10.51 -0.79 -14.56
N PHE A 246 10.92 -0.29 -13.40
CA PHE A 246 10.89 1.14 -13.13
C PHE A 246 12.25 1.74 -12.73
N LEU A 247 13.06 1.08 -11.89
CA LEU A 247 14.26 1.72 -11.34
C LEU A 247 15.49 1.57 -12.24
N TYR A 248 15.66 0.40 -12.88
CA TYR A 248 16.83 0.14 -13.72
C TYR A 248 16.70 0.66 -15.15
N THR A 249 15.47 0.92 -15.60
CA THR A 249 15.20 1.33 -16.98
C THR A 249 15.37 2.82 -17.22
N VAL A 250 15.51 3.63 -16.16
CA VAL A 250 15.66 5.09 -16.28
C VAL A 250 17.13 5.50 -16.08
N PRO A 251 17.86 5.82 -17.17
CA PRO A 251 19.31 5.99 -17.12
C PRO A 251 19.79 7.33 -16.56
N ASN A 252 18.93 8.29 -16.26
CA ASN A 252 19.33 9.65 -15.87
C ASN A 252 18.55 10.20 -14.67
N LYS A 253 19.20 11.13 -13.94
CA LYS A 253 18.57 11.94 -12.89
C LYS A 253 17.24 12.50 -13.37
N MET A 254 16.17 12.15 -12.67
CA MET A 254 14.85 12.68 -12.93
C MET A 254 14.60 13.90 -12.04
N ASP A 255 14.01 14.94 -12.61
CA ASP A 255 13.53 16.09 -11.82
C ASP A 255 12.23 15.78 -11.08
N LEU A 256 11.60 14.65 -11.39
CA LEU A 256 10.35 14.23 -10.78
C LEU A 256 10.57 13.55 -9.43
N GLU A 257 9.77 13.96 -8.46
CA GLU A 257 9.85 13.47 -7.09
C GLU A 257 8.89 12.31 -6.88
N HIS A 258 9.39 11.20 -6.35
CA HIS A 258 8.59 10.08 -5.87
C HIS A 258 8.54 10.10 -4.33
N TYR A 259 7.53 9.45 -3.74
CA TYR A 259 7.28 9.51 -2.30
C TYR A 259 7.00 8.12 -1.73
N MET A 260 7.47 7.88 -0.51
CA MET A 260 7.22 6.64 0.20
C MET A 260 6.69 6.95 1.60
N LEU A 261 5.53 6.41 1.93
CA LEU A 261 4.91 6.54 3.26
C LEU A 261 5.31 5.34 4.11
N VAL A 262 6.00 5.59 5.22
CA VAL A 262 6.57 4.54 6.07
C VAL A 262 6.25 4.74 7.54
N ARG A 263 6.28 3.64 8.30
CA ARG A 263 6.32 3.68 9.76
C ARG A 263 7.72 4.11 10.23
N LYS A 264 7.78 4.94 11.24
CA LYS A 264 9.01 5.36 11.86
C LYS A 264 9.32 4.45 13.04
N ASP A 265 10.04 3.35 12.81
CA ASP A 265 10.39 2.39 13.86
C ASP A 265 11.44 2.95 14.85
N SER A 266 12.49 3.59 14.32
CA SER A 266 13.50 4.32 15.10
C SER A 266 14.05 5.49 14.30
N GLU A 267 14.61 6.49 15.01
CA GLU A 267 15.22 7.66 14.36
C GLU A 267 16.37 7.27 13.42
N ASP A 268 17.24 6.38 13.87
CA ASP A 268 18.43 5.97 13.10
C ASP A 268 18.04 5.19 11.86
N TYR A 269 17.10 4.25 11.99
CA TYR A 269 16.59 3.49 10.84
C TYR A 269 15.92 4.41 9.84
N PHE A 270 15.04 5.29 10.31
CA PHE A 270 14.32 6.23 9.45
C PHE A 270 15.28 7.20 8.73
N PHE A 271 16.32 7.69 9.40
CA PHE A 271 17.34 8.53 8.79
C PHE A 271 18.13 7.80 7.70
N LYS A 272 18.53 6.54 7.96
CA LYS A 272 19.23 5.70 6.97
C LYS A 272 18.34 5.45 5.75
N LEU A 273 17.08 5.08 5.99
CA LEU A 273 16.11 4.86 4.93
C LEU A 273 15.88 6.13 4.08
N GLN A 274 15.75 7.30 4.70
CA GLN A 274 15.64 8.57 3.98
C GLN A 274 16.87 8.86 3.11
N ALA A 275 18.06 8.55 3.59
CA ALA A 275 19.29 8.77 2.85
C ALA A 275 19.41 7.80 1.67
N GLU A 276 19.11 6.53 1.88
CA GLU A 276 19.12 5.47 0.87
C GLU A 276 18.11 5.77 -0.26
N MET A 277 16.86 6.01 0.11
CA MET A 277 15.78 6.24 -0.85
C MET A 277 15.98 7.53 -1.67
N LEU A 278 16.61 8.54 -1.07
CA LEU A 278 16.90 9.78 -1.78
C LEU A 278 17.89 9.59 -2.95
N LEU A 279 18.76 8.58 -2.88
CA LEU A 279 19.64 8.22 -4.01
C LEU A 279 18.85 7.73 -5.23
N HIS A 280 17.66 7.17 -5.00
CA HIS A 280 16.72 6.73 -6.03
C HIS A 280 15.65 7.78 -6.38
N GLY A 281 15.81 9.03 -5.91
CA GLY A 281 14.81 10.09 -6.15
C GLY A 281 13.53 9.95 -5.31
N ILE A 282 13.51 9.07 -4.32
CA ILE A 282 12.34 8.77 -3.51
C ILE A 282 12.43 9.51 -2.16
N LYS A 283 11.42 10.30 -1.86
CA LYS A 283 11.28 11.07 -0.63
C LYS A 283 10.48 10.28 0.39
N VAL A 284 11.10 9.95 1.52
CA VAL A 284 10.47 9.19 2.58
C VAL A 284 9.77 10.12 3.57
N VAL A 285 8.48 9.84 3.82
CA VAL A 285 7.61 10.55 4.75
C VAL A 285 7.07 9.56 5.77
N SER A 286 7.13 9.90 7.06
CA SER A 286 6.57 9.05 8.12
C SER A 286 5.08 9.36 8.33
N TYR A 287 4.27 8.30 8.47
CA TYR A 287 2.88 8.40 8.92
C TYR A 287 2.72 8.21 10.44
N GLY A 288 3.80 8.04 11.18
CA GLY A 288 3.81 7.82 12.61
C GLY A 288 4.67 6.60 12.98
N ASP A 289 4.67 6.26 14.27
CA ASP A 289 5.43 5.15 14.88
C ASP A 289 4.62 3.85 15.00
N GLN A 290 3.29 3.92 14.79
CA GLN A 290 2.40 2.78 14.88
C GLN A 290 1.73 2.48 13.53
N PHE A 291 1.59 1.20 13.20
CA PHE A 291 1.00 0.75 11.95
C PHE A 291 -0.45 1.24 11.77
N HIS A 292 -1.22 1.27 12.85
CA HIS A 292 -2.63 1.70 12.82
C HIS A 292 -2.83 3.20 12.55
N HIS A 293 -1.77 4.02 12.56
CA HIS A 293 -1.84 5.43 12.17
C HIS A 293 -1.96 5.62 10.64
N MET A 294 -1.55 4.62 9.85
CA MET A 294 -1.51 4.72 8.39
C MET A 294 -2.86 5.08 7.75
N PRO A 295 -3.99 4.46 8.12
CA PRO A 295 -5.29 4.77 7.50
C PRO A 295 -5.72 6.22 7.69
N GLU A 296 -5.64 6.74 8.91
CA GLU A 296 -6.03 8.12 9.21
C GLU A 296 -5.09 9.13 8.54
N TYR A 297 -3.78 8.87 8.63
CA TYR A 297 -2.78 9.71 8.00
C TYR A 297 -2.98 9.80 6.49
N PHE A 298 -3.22 8.66 5.83
CA PHE A 298 -3.41 8.63 4.38
C PHE A 298 -4.72 9.30 3.96
N ARG A 299 -5.82 9.09 4.68
CA ARG A 299 -7.08 9.79 4.47
C ARG A 299 -6.89 11.32 4.50
N ASP A 300 -6.20 11.82 5.53
CA ASP A 300 -5.99 13.26 5.71
C ASP A 300 -5.06 13.82 4.62
N LEU A 301 -4.04 13.06 4.21
CA LEU A 301 -3.18 13.40 3.08
C LEU A 301 -3.98 13.51 1.78
N VAL A 302 -4.85 12.53 1.50
CA VAL A 302 -5.70 12.53 0.30
C VAL A 302 -6.66 13.71 0.30
N ALA A 303 -7.26 14.04 1.44
CA ALA A 303 -8.11 15.23 1.58
C ALA A 303 -7.36 16.52 1.21
N LEU A 304 -6.08 16.64 1.58
CA LEU A 304 -5.24 17.79 1.21
C LEU A 304 -4.90 17.79 -0.29
N ILE A 305 -4.56 16.64 -0.87
CA ILE A 305 -4.24 16.52 -2.29
C ILE A 305 -5.47 16.85 -3.15
N CYS A 306 -6.64 16.32 -2.80
CA CYS A 306 -7.88 16.53 -3.52
C CYS A 306 -8.49 17.93 -3.27
N LYS A 307 -7.84 18.79 -2.47
CA LYS A 307 -8.30 20.16 -2.16
C LYS A 307 -9.74 20.19 -1.65
N GLN A 308 -10.15 19.16 -0.92
CA GLN A 308 -11.42 19.18 -0.23
C GLN A 308 -11.36 20.30 0.81
N ARG A 309 -12.03 21.43 0.53
CA ARG A 309 -12.17 22.55 1.44
C ARG A 309 -12.90 22.04 2.68
N ILE A 310 -12.21 21.94 3.78
CA ILE A 310 -12.85 21.98 5.09
C ILE A 310 -13.56 23.35 5.14
N PRO A 311 -14.86 23.42 5.50
CA PRO A 311 -15.58 24.68 5.54
C PRO A 311 -14.76 25.73 6.28
N ASP A 312 -14.65 26.93 5.71
CA ASP A 312 -13.87 28.05 6.22
C ASP A 312 -14.13 28.23 7.72
N GLY A 313 -13.17 27.96 8.56
CA GLY A 313 -13.28 28.18 10.02
C GLY A 313 -12.16 27.56 10.85
N ILE A 314 -11.41 26.61 10.34
CA ILE A 314 -10.30 26.01 11.07
C ILE A 314 -9.04 26.08 10.21
N SER A 315 -8.35 27.21 10.30
CA SER A 315 -6.93 27.30 9.93
C SER A 315 -6.13 26.51 10.97
N VAL A 316 -6.32 25.21 11.00
CA VAL A 316 -5.42 24.30 11.69
C VAL A 316 -4.26 24.07 10.75
N ASP A 317 -3.07 24.24 11.27
CA ASP A 317 -1.83 23.90 10.59
C ASP A 317 -1.79 22.36 10.38
N SER A 318 -2.61 21.89 9.42
CA SER A 318 -2.89 20.48 9.11
C SER A 318 -1.61 19.69 8.87
N THR A 319 -0.52 20.40 8.48
CA THR A 319 0.80 19.81 8.33
C THR A 319 1.39 19.32 9.65
N ASN A 320 1.01 19.87 10.79
CA ASN A 320 1.50 19.41 12.09
C ASN A 320 0.83 18.09 12.51
N PHE A 321 -0.43 17.89 12.16
CA PHE A 321 -1.16 16.64 12.40
C PHE A 321 -0.56 15.49 11.60
N LEU A 322 -0.29 15.69 10.30
CA LEU A 322 0.29 14.68 9.41
C LEU A 322 1.75 14.31 9.75
N LEU A 323 2.40 15.05 10.63
CA LEU A 323 3.79 14.78 11.01
C LEU A 323 3.94 13.86 12.21
N GLY A 324 2.86 13.23 12.65
CA GLY A 324 2.93 12.21 13.70
C GLY A 324 3.52 12.75 15.02
N THR A 325 3.38 14.06 15.29
CA THR A 325 3.54 14.53 16.64
C THR A 325 2.35 14.00 17.43
N SER A 326 2.45 12.77 17.92
CA SER A 326 1.66 12.28 19.03
C SER A 326 2.05 13.13 20.25
N CYS A 327 1.62 14.38 20.24
CA CYS A 327 1.81 15.25 21.37
C CYS A 327 0.74 14.85 22.39
N SER A 328 1.17 14.26 23.50
CA SER A 328 0.40 14.15 24.73
C SER A 328 -0.31 15.49 25.08
N ASP A 329 0.18 16.59 24.56
CA ASP A 329 -0.38 17.93 24.69
C ASP A 329 -1.62 18.19 23.79
N CYS A 330 -1.76 17.52 22.63
CA CYS A 330 -2.97 17.61 21.82
C CYS A 330 -4.17 16.91 22.46
N ALA A 331 -3.93 15.79 23.15
CA ALA A 331 -4.99 15.11 23.92
C ALA A 331 -5.42 15.97 25.12
N LYS A 332 -4.49 16.65 25.80
CA LYS A 332 -4.79 17.58 26.89
C LYS A 332 -5.56 18.82 26.40
N ARG A 333 -5.18 19.42 25.28
CA ARG A 333 -5.93 20.57 24.70
C ARG A 333 -7.34 20.21 24.29
N ARG A 334 -7.59 19.02 23.71
CA ARG A 334 -8.96 18.55 23.41
C ARG A 334 -9.80 18.34 24.67
N GLN A 335 -9.19 17.90 25.77
CA GLN A 335 -9.89 17.78 27.04
C GLN A 335 -10.19 19.15 27.67
N GLU A 336 -9.28 20.11 27.55
CA GLU A 336 -9.46 21.48 28.04
C GLU A 336 -10.49 22.26 27.22
N GLU A 337 -10.53 22.12 25.89
CA GLU A 337 -11.54 22.74 25.03
C GLU A 337 -12.94 22.16 25.24
N ASN A 338 -13.05 20.85 25.43
CA ASN A 338 -14.33 20.20 25.77
C ASN A 338 -14.78 20.54 27.20
N GLY A 339 -13.86 20.70 28.16
CA GLY A 339 -14.14 21.15 29.50
C GLY A 339 -14.66 22.61 29.52
N CYS A 340 -14.03 23.49 28.74
CA CYS A 340 -14.44 24.88 28.64
C CYS A 340 -15.80 25.08 27.94
N ALA A 341 -16.17 24.20 26.99
CA ALA A 341 -17.47 24.21 26.33
C ALA A 341 -18.62 23.77 27.26
N VAL A 342 -18.32 22.80 28.15
CA VAL A 342 -19.30 22.33 29.17
C VAL A 342 -19.52 23.39 30.25
N GLU A 343 -18.47 24.05 30.73
CA GLU A 343 -18.61 25.13 31.70
C GLU A 343 -19.36 26.36 31.16
N LYS A 344 -19.16 26.73 29.90
CA LYS A 344 -19.93 27.84 29.25
C LYS A 344 -21.38 27.46 29.04
N LYS A 345 -21.75 26.23 28.82
CA LYS A 345 -23.15 25.77 28.78
C LYS A 345 -23.78 25.74 30.15
N ALA A 346 -23.07 25.36 31.21
CA ALA A 346 -23.55 25.35 32.58
C ALA A 346 -23.78 26.79 33.10
N ARG A 347 -22.90 27.73 32.80
CA ARG A 347 -23.09 29.14 33.16
C ARG A 347 -24.27 29.78 32.45
N LYS A 348 -24.55 29.51 31.17
CA LYS A 348 -25.72 30.00 30.46
C LYS A 348 -27.04 29.41 30.96
N ALA A 349 -27.04 28.21 31.52
CA ALA A 349 -28.24 27.63 32.10
C ALA A 349 -28.60 28.26 33.47
N ASN A 350 -27.58 28.59 34.27
CA ASN A 350 -27.82 29.24 35.58
C ASN A 350 -28.24 30.71 35.46
N ASP A 351 -27.79 31.44 34.43
CA ASP A 351 -28.22 32.81 34.18
C ASP A 351 -29.66 32.94 33.62
N ALA A 352 -30.21 31.80 33.10
CA ALA A 352 -31.60 31.76 32.62
C ALA A 352 -32.63 31.47 33.71
N GLU A 353 -32.23 30.89 34.84
CA GLU A 353 -33.11 30.62 36.01
C GLU A 353 -33.19 31.75 37.02
N SER A 354 -32.29 32.77 36.99
CA SER A 354 -32.29 33.91 37.91
C SER A 354 -33.04 35.17 37.41
N GLY A 355 -33.70 35.07 36.24
CA GLY A 355 -34.43 36.16 35.60
C GLY A 355 -35.97 36.05 35.65
N ALA A 356 -36.53 35.10 36.39
CA ALA A 356 -38.00 34.91 36.54
C ALA A 356 -38.38 34.88 38.01
N THR A 357 -38.38 36.08 38.64
CA THR A 357 -39.20 36.45 39.80
C THR A 357 -39.48 37.96 39.77
#